data_83c7187b43d4b82ba651cad1464a6a3f
#
_entry.id   83c7187b43d4b82ba651cad1464a6a3f
#
_cell.length_a   1.000
_cell.length_b   1.000
_cell.length_c   1.000
_cell.angle_alpha   90.00
_cell.angle_beta   90.00
_cell.angle_gamma   90.00
#
_symmetry.space_group_name_H-M   'P 1'
#
loop_
_entity.id
_entity.type
_entity.pdbx_description
1 polymer ?
#
loop_
_entity_poly.entity_id
_entity_poly.type
_entity_poly.pdbx_seq_one_letter_code
_entity_poly.pdbx_strand_id
1 'polypeptide(L)'
;MSTPRIEVDLSKIRHNTKTVVERLKTRGISVTGVTKAVCGHPAIAKAMLGGGTLGLADARLSNVQRLRTAGLTSPITLIRTPLLSQANEVVQLCEASYNTEPVVIAALADAAIRENTTHGIILMVEMGDLREGILPENLATIARHVMNMPGVALKGIGSNFACLSGIAPNASKMAALCDLATETEGACGPFLKTVSGGGSASLPWALGGQSTGRINDLRLGEAILLGVDPVTGDQIGGLYKDAFTLVAEVIETDTKPVFPPANFVDPVLVRLRLVPNSGYTTRLLLAIGHQDTDVSGLSMPSGHSFVGATSDHLIICTNRSPLPVGTEMRFQINYSALMHAMAAPDIETKLLSDRSPKLLRNIQGTSQDLALV
;
A
#
# COMPACT_ATOMS: atom_id res chain seq x y z
N MET A 1 -18.31 8.05 -19.75
CA MET A 1 -17.03 7.90 -19.03
C MET A 1 -16.59 6.47 -19.29
N SER A 2 -15.30 6.24 -19.52
CA SER A 2 -14.83 4.88 -19.74
C SER A 2 -14.89 4.05 -18.45
N THR A 3 -15.27 2.82 -18.57
CA THR A 3 -15.21 1.75 -17.56
C THR A 3 -14.47 0.56 -18.19
N PRO A 4 -13.74 -0.25 -17.42
CA PRO A 4 -13.50 -0.15 -16.00
C PRO A 4 -12.52 0.98 -15.62
N ARG A 5 -12.64 1.50 -14.40
CA ARG A 5 -11.73 2.54 -13.89
C ARG A 5 -11.56 2.47 -12.38
N ILE A 6 -10.43 2.99 -11.89
CA ILE A 6 -10.20 3.25 -10.48
C ILE A 6 -10.30 4.75 -10.19
N GLU A 7 -11.21 5.13 -9.33
CA GLU A 7 -11.37 6.50 -8.87
C GLU A 7 -10.53 6.72 -7.62
N VAL A 8 -9.73 7.81 -7.61
CA VAL A 8 -8.74 8.11 -6.56
C VAL A 8 -9.03 9.48 -5.97
N ASP A 9 -9.36 9.53 -4.69
CA ASP A 9 -9.56 10.77 -3.93
C ASP A 9 -8.24 11.21 -3.27
N LEU A 10 -7.55 12.16 -3.92
CA LEU A 10 -6.27 12.68 -3.43
C LEU A 10 -6.40 13.44 -2.12
N SER A 11 -7.56 14.04 -1.83
CA SER A 11 -7.80 14.77 -0.59
C SER A 11 -7.84 13.83 0.62
N LYS A 12 -8.46 12.66 0.45
CA LYS A 12 -8.49 11.59 1.47
C LYS A 12 -7.11 10.99 1.71
N ILE A 13 -6.32 10.76 0.64
CA ILE A 13 -4.93 10.29 0.78
C ILE A 13 -4.10 11.32 1.55
N ARG A 14 -4.19 12.60 1.19
CA ARG A 14 -3.50 13.67 1.88
C ARG A 14 -3.92 13.77 3.35
N HIS A 15 -5.22 13.65 3.65
CA HIS A 15 -5.75 13.65 5.01
C HIS A 15 -5.20 12.46 5.81
N ASN A 16 -5.26 11.23 5.28
CA ASN A 16 -4.74 10.04 5.92
C ASN A 16 -3.25 10.20 6.23
N THR A 17 -2.48 10.67 5.25
CA THR A 17 -1.05 10.93 5.41
C THR A 17 -0.80 11.93 6.53
N LYS A 18 -1.46 13.10 6.50
CA LYS A 18 -1.31 14.14 7.51
C LYS A 18 -1.63 13.62 8.91
N THR A 19 -2.74 12.89 9.04
CA THR A 19 -3.19 12.33 10.31
C THR A 19 -2.15 11.38 10.93
N VAL A 20 -1.60 10.44 10.13
CA VAL A 20 -0.58 9.52 10.67
C VAL A 20 0.75 10.20 10.93
N VAL A 21 1.16 11.15 10.09
CA VAL A 21 2.38 11.95 10.29
C VAL A 21 2.30 12.76 11.58
N GLU A 22 1.21 13.48 11.84
CA GLU A 22 1.02 14.26 13.05
C GLU A 22 1.04 13.39 14.31
N ARG A 23 0.36 12.24 14.29
CA ARG A 23 0.35 11.29 15.41
C ARG A 23 1.73 10.70 15.68
N LEU A 24 2.44 10.25 14.65
CA LEU A 24 3.76 9.63 14.79
C LEU A 24 4.82 10.67 15.19
N LYS A 25 4.68 11.92 14.75
CA LYS A 25 5.57 13.01 15.17
C LYS A 25 5.59 13.19 16.68
N THR A 26 4.46 13.03 17.38
CA THR A 26 4.42 13.08 18.87
C THR A 26 5.16 11.94 19.52
N ARG A 27 5.48 10.90 18.75
CA ARG A 27 6.22 9.70 19.17
C ARG A 27 7.68 9.73 18.72
N GLY A 28 8.15 10.81 18.11
CA GLY A 28 9.51 10.95 17.56
C GLY A 28 9.74 10.11 16.28
N ILE A 29 8.66 9.66 15.61
CA ILE A 29 8.74 8.80 14.43
C ILE A 29 8.36 9.60 13.19
N SER A 30 9.22 9.56 12.20
CA SER A 30 9.00 10.09 10.86
C SER A 30 8.27 9.09 9.97
N VAL A 31 7.62 9.58 8.92
CA VAL A 31 6.92 8.74 7.94
C VAL A 31 7.57 8.85 6.57
N THR A 32 7.90 7.71 6.00
CA THR A 32 8.27 7.54 4.60
C THR A 32 7.06 6.97 3.84
N GLY A 33 6.59 7.69 2.80
CA GLY A 33 5.40 7.29 2.02
C GLY A 33 5.72 6.21 1.00
N VAL A 34 5.03 5.07 1.02
CA VAL A 34 5.29 3.93 0.13
C VAL A 34 4.33 3.94 -1.06
N THR A 35 4.87 4.04 -2.28
CA THR A 35 4.12 4.20 -3.53
C THR A 35 3.97 2.92 -4.36
N LYS A 36 4.52 1.79 -3.91
CA LYS A 36 4.60 0.55 -4.71
C LYS A 36 3.24 0.02 -5.16
N ALA A 37 2.21 0.08 -4.29
CA ALA A 37 0.88 -0.44 -4.59
C ALA A 37 0.11 0.42 -5.62
N VAL A 38 0.53 1.66 -5.80
CA VAL A 38 -0.05 2.60 -6.77
C VAL A 38 0.91 2.87 -7.93
N CYS A 39 1.82 1.95 -8.20
CA CYS A 39 2.76 1.95 -9.33
C CYS A 39 3.54 3.27 -9.47
N GLY A 40 3.89 3.94 -8.34
CA GLY A 40 4.57 5.22 -8.37
C GLY A 40 3.75 6.32 -9.06
N HIS A 41 2.45 6.35 -8.87
CA HIS A 41 1.57 7.37 -9.49
C HIS A 41 1.91 8.77 -8.96
N PRO A 42 2.32 9.73 -9.82
CA PRO A 42 2.87 11.02 -9.37
C PRO A 42 1.92 11.87 -8.54
N ALA A 43 0.63 11.90 -8.89
CA ALA A 43 -0.36 12.69 -8.14
C ALA A 43 -0.58 12.12 -6.73
N ILE A 44 -0.59 10.78 -6.57
CA ILE A 44 -0.71 10.13 -5.27
C ILE A 44 0.56 10.38 -4.44
N ALA A 45 1.73 10.27 -5.03
CA ALA A 45 3.00 10.60 -4.39
C ALA A 45 3.03 12.07 -3.90
N LYS A 46 2.56 13.01 -4.73
CA LYS A 46 2.42 14.43 -4.34
C LYS A 46 1.44 14.62 -3.18
N ALA A 47 0.34 13.85 -3.14
CA ALA A 47 -0.61 13.90 -2.03
C ALA A 47 0.02 13.40 -0.72
N MET A 48 0.84 12.33 -0.76
CA MET A 48 1.61 11.85 0.40
C MET A 48 2.63 12.89 0.89
N LEU A 49 3.42 13.47 -0.02
CA LEU A 49 4.38 14.54 0.33
C LEU A 49 3.66 15.76 0.91
N GLY A 50 2.54 16.17 0.29
CA GLY A 50 1.69 17.26 0.80
C GLY A 50 1.02 16.96 2.14
N GLY A 51 0.95 15.69 2.57
CA GLY A 51 0.54 15.24 3.88
C GLY A 51 1.66 15.23 4.92
N GLY A 52 2.92 15.48 4.51
CA GLY A 52 4.05 15.67 5.42
C GLY A 52 5.00 14.48 5.54
N THR A 53 4.98 13.51 4.60
CA THR A 53 6.03 12.48 4.57
C THR A 53 7.39 13.12 4.27
N LEU A 54 8.46 12.63 4.92
CA LEU A 54 9.82 13.16 4.72
C LEU A 54 10.41 12.79 3.35
N GLY A 55 9.92 11.72 2.76
CA GLY A 55 10.33 11.20 1.48
C GLY A 55 9.39 10.11 1.03
N LEU A 56 9.76 9.48 -0.07
CA LEU A 56 9.00 8.37 -0.67
C LEU A 56 9.83 7.08 -0.64
N ALA A 57 9.15 5.97 -0.77
CA ALA A 57 9.79 4.68 -0.97
C ALA A 57 9.02 3.84 -1.98
N ASP A 58 9.76 3.10 -2.80
CA ASP A 58 9.16 2.17 -3.76
C ASP A 58 10.01 0.89 -3.87
N ALA A 59 9.42 -0.18 -4.36
CA ALA A 59 10.09 -1.47 -4.55
C ALA A 59 10.56 -1.69 -6.00
N ARG A 60 10.23 -0.78 -6.93
CA ARG A 60 10.52 -0.95 -8.35
C ARG A 60 11.11 0.33 -8.95
N LEU A 61 12.23 0.19 -9.66
CA LEU A 61 12.90 1.34 -10.32
C LEU A 61 12.01 1.99 -11.39
N SER A 62 11.20 1.21 -12.11
CA SER A 62 10.26 1.77 -13.08
C SER A 62 9.26 2.74 -12.46
N ASN A 63 8.84 2.50 -11.21
CA ASN A 63 7.98 3.42 -10.46
C ASN A 63 8.77 4.67 -10.05
N VAL A 64 10.00 4.49 -9.56
CA VAL A 64 10.89 5.61 -9.19
C VAL A 64 11.18 6.48 -10.43
N GLN A 65 11.50 5.85 -11.56
CA GLN A 65 11.72 6.57 -12.83
C GLN A 65 10.48 7.39 -13.21
N ARG A 66 9.27 6.83 -13.06
CA ARG A 66 8.01 7.56 -13.32
C ARG A 66 7.87 8.79 -12.42
N LEU A 67 8.21 8.66 -11.14
CA LEU A 67 8.19 9.79 -10.20
C LEU A 67 9.22 10.86 -10.60
N ARG A 68 10.45 10.48 -10.95
CA ARG A 68 11.51 11.40 -11.38
C ARG A 68 11.14 12.11 -12.69
N THR A 69 10.61 11.38 -13.65
CA THR A 69 10.13 11.96 -14.93
C THR A 69 8.99 12.96 -14.72
N ALA A 70 8.16 12.75 -13.69
CA ALA A 70 7.11 13.70 -13.30
C ALA A 70 7.61 14.89 -12.45
N GLY A 71 8.94 15.05 -12.32
CA GLY A 71 9.59 16.17 -11.64
C GLY A 71 9.58 16.12 -10.12
N LEU A 72 9.40 14.93 -9.50
CA LEU A 72 9.53 14.80 -8.05
C LEU A 72 11.01 14.74 -7.66
N THR A 73 11.44 15.69 -6.84
CA THR A 73 12.82 15.84 -6.35
C THR A 73 13.00 15.41 -4.89
N SER A 74 11.91 15.02 -4.22
CA SER A 74 11.98 14.51 -2.84
C SER A 74 12.87 13.27 -2.74
N PRO A 75 13.50 12.99 -1.58
CA PRO A 75 14.24 11.76 -1.39
C PRO A 75 13.38 10.53 -1.66
N ILE A 76 13.92 9.56 -2.39
CA ILE A 76 13.30 8.26 -2.66
C ILE A 76 14.24 7.16 -2.20
N THR A 77 13.72 6.24 -1.41
CA THR A 77 14.44 5.05 -0.95
C THR A 77 13.90 3.81 -1.65
N LEU A 78 14.78 3.01 -2.25
CA LEU A 78 14.39 1.70 -2.77
C LEU A 78 14.25 0.70 -1.61
N ILE A 79 13.04 0.15 -1.41
CA ILE A 79 12.72 -0.71 -0.26
C ILE A 79 12.73 -2.21 -0.56
N ARG A 80 13.15 -2.61 -1.72
CA ARG A 80 13.48 -3.99 -2.08
C ARG A 80 14.99 -4.06 -2.30
N THR A 81 15.65 -5.13 -1.84
CA THR A 81 17.05 -5.38 -2.18
C THR A 81 17.23 -5.21 -3.71
N PRO A 82 18.12 -4.31 -4.15
CA PRO A 82 18.34 -4.05 -5.57
C PRO A 82 18.76 -5.30 -6.33
N LEU A 83 18.41 -5.36 -7.59
CA LEU A 83 19.06 -6.33 -8.50
C LEU A 83 20.50 -5.89 -8.75
N LEU A 84 21.41 -6.84 -8.77
CA LEU A 84 22.83 -6.56 -9.05
C LEU A 84 23.01 -5.82 -10.39
N SER A 85 22.24 -6.19 -11.41
CA SER A 85 22.24 -5.58 -12.74
C SER A 85 21.71 -4.14 -12.78
N GLN A 86 21.02 -3.68 -11.74
CA GLN A 86 20.38 -2.36 -11.67
C GLN A 86 21.15 -1.37 -10.77
N ALA A 87 22.34 -1.71 -10.29
CA ALA A 87 23.08 -0.89 -9.33
C ALA A 87 23.29 0.55 -9.82
N ASN A 88 23.61 0.76 -11.10
CA ASN A 88 23.77 2.09 -11.68
C ASN A 88 22.47 2.90 -11.63
N GLU A 89 21.35 2.32 -12.06
CA GLU A 89 20.04 3.00 -12.07
C GLU A 89 19.59 3.33 -10.64
N VAL A 90 19.86 2.45 -9.67
CA VAL A 90 19.54 2.69 -8.26
C VAL A 90 20.25 3.94 -7.75
N VAL A 91 21.55 4.06 -8.01
CA VAL A 91 22.36 5.21 -7.58
C VAL A 91 21.90 6.51 -8.25
N GLN A 92 21.51 6.46 -9.52
CA GLN A 92 21.02 7.63 -10.26
C GLN A 92 19.64 8.10 -9.81
N LEU A 93 18.78 7.19 -9.38
CA LEU A 93 17.36 7.47 -9.14
C LEU A 93 17.00 7.59 -7.65
N CYS A 94 17.77 6.93 -6.77
CA CYS A 94 17.46 6.82 -5.35
C CYS A 94 18.59 7.36 -4.48
N GLU A 95 18.25 8.07 -3.42
CA GLU A 95 19.20 8.56 -2.42
C GLU A 95 19.68 7.46 -1.47
N ALA A 96 18.88 6.40 -1.32
CA ALA A 96 19.22 5.25 -0.47
C ALA A 96 18.52 3.98 -0.94
N SER A 97 18.99 2.84 -0.48
CA SER A 97 18.34 1.55 -0.66
C SER A 97 18.46 0.65 0.57
N TYR A 98 17.47 -0.23 0.75
CA TYR A 98 17.53 -1.32 1.71
C TYR A 98 18.29 -2.49 1.10
N ASN A 99 19.22 -3.06 1.87
CA ASN A 99 20.15 -4.08 1.38
C ASN A 99 20.35 -5.20 2.40
N THR A 100 20.65 -6.39 1.87
CA THR A 100 21.00 -7.59 2.66
C THR A 100 22.32 -8.21 2.17
N GLU A 101 22.65 -8.02 0.88
CA GLU A 101 23.70 -8.75 0.18
C GLU A 101 24.97 -7.89 -0.02
N PRO A 102 26.13 -8.28 0.56
CA PRO A 102 27.37 -7.53 0.40
C PRO A 102 27.80 -7.33 -1.06
N VAL A 103 27.54 -8.30 -1.93
CA VAL A 103 27.87 -8.18 -3.36
C VAL A 103 27.05 -7.09 -4.07
N VAL A 104 25.77 -6.91 -3.67
CA VAL A 104 24.93 -5.84 -4.20
C VAL A 104 25.41 -4.48 -3.68
N ILE A 105 25.78 -4.40 -2.39
CA ILE A 105 26.30 -3.18 -1.78
C ILE A 105 27.61 -2.76 -2.46
N ALA A 106 28.51 -3.70 -2.77
CA ALA A 106 29.74 -3.42 -3.52
C ALA A 106 29.45 -2.87 -4.92
N ALA A 107 28.48 -3.43 -5.63
CA ALA A 107 28.09 -2.91 -6.94
C ALA A 107 27.48 -1.50 -6.88
N LEU A 108 26.71 -1.20 -5.82
CA LEU A 108 26.19 0.16 -5.55
C LEU A 108 27.33 1.13 -5.23
N ALA A 109 28.34 0.69 -4.47
CA ALA A 109 29.53 1.49 -4.16
C ALA A 109 30.30 1.85 -5.42
N ASP A 110 30.57 0.87 -6.27
CA ASP A 110 31.24 1.08 -7.56
C ASP A 110 30.46 2.02 -8.48
N ALA A 111 29.13 1.87 -8.51
CA ALA A 111 28.24 2.75 -9.26
C ALA A 111 28.31 4.19 -8.73
N ALA A 112 28.25 4.36 -7.42
CA ALA A 112 28.27 5.67 -6.77
C ALA A 112 29.64 6.40 -7.01
N ILE A 113 30.74 5.66 -7.01
CA ILE A 113 32.05 6.20 -7.35
C ILE A 113 32.05 6.70 -8.80
N ARG A 114 31.54 5.91 -9.75
CA ARG A 114 31.46 6.33 -11.17
C ARG A 114 30.58 7.57 -11.37
N GLU A 115 29.52 7.69 -10.63
CA GLU A 115 28.60 8.86 -10.68
C GLU A 115 29.07 10.03 -9.80
N ASN A 116 30.27 9.93 -9.20
CA ASN A 116 30.82 10.93 -8.28
C ASN A 116 29.86 11.35 -7.17
N THR A 117 29.17 10.38 -6.58
CA THR A 117 28.19 10.56 -5.52
C THR A 117 28.40 9.57 -4.38
N THR A 118 27.55 9.66 -3.35
CA THR A 118 27.51 8.70 -2.23
C THR A 118 26.12 8.16 -2.08
N HIS A 119 25.96 6.84 -2.21
CA HIS A 119 24.66 6.18 -2.05
C HIS A 119 24.42 5.75 -0.60
N GLY A 120 23.20 5.99 -0.10
CA GLY A 120 22.81 5.61 1.27
C GLY A 120 22.45 4.12 1.38
N ILE A 121 23.06 3.41 2.30
CA ILE A 121 22.74 2.02 2.62
C ILE A 121 21.95 1.95 3.92
N ILE A 122 20.82 1.27 3.89
CA ILE A 122 20.07 0.86 5.08
C ILE A 122 20.08 -0.66 5.10
N LEU A 123 20.62 -1.25 6.17
CA LEU A 123 20.68 -2.70 6.29
C LEU A 123 19.35 -3.24 6.78
N MET A 124 18.77 -4.19 6.05
CA MET A 124 17.54 -4.87 6.44
C MET A 124 17.90 -6.00 7.39
N VAL A 125 17.27 -6.02 8.56
CA VAL A 125 17.49 -7.02 9.61
C VAL A 125 16.33 -8.00 9.65
N GLU A 126 16.64 -9.31 9.73
CA GLU A 126 15.66 -10.37 9.91
C GLU A 126 15.17 -10.39 11.37
N MET A 127 13.88 -10.14 11.56
CA MET A 127 13.24 -10.07 12.88
C MET A 127 12.02 -11.02 12.98
N GLY A 128 11.97 -12.05 12.13
CA GLY A 128 10.93 -13.09 12.15
C GLY A 128 9.86 -12.92 11.06
N ASP A 129 10.10 -12.11 10.03
CA ASP A 129 9.25 -12.08 8.83
C ASP A 129 9.62 -13.21 7.85
N LEU A 130 10.84 -13.76 7.96
CA LEU A 130 11.38 -14.87 7.17
C LEU A 130 11.35 -14.61 5.65
N ARG A 131 11.64 -13.37 5.30
CA ARG A 131 11.69 -12.92 3.91
C ARG A 131 13.12 -12.48 3.57
N GLU A 132 13.38 -11.20 3.33
CA GLU A 132 14.75 -10.69 3.20
C GLU A 132 15.21 -10.06 4.52
N GLY A 133 16.45 -10.32 4.91
CA GLY A 133 17.03 -9.75 6.12
C GLY A 133 18.38 -10.39 6.47
N ILE A 134 19.26 -9.58 7.03
CA ILE A 134 20.52 -10.01 7.63
C ILE A 134 20.19 -10.60 9.01
N LEU A 135 20.69 -11.78 9.30
CA LEU A 135 20.54 -12.34 10.64
C LEU A 135 21.24 -11.44 11.68
N PRO A 136 20.64 -11.24 12.85
CA PRO A 136 21.16 -10.33 13.89
C PRO A 136 22.63 -10.51 14.20
N GLU A 137 23.11 -11.74 14.31
CA GLU A 137 24.51 -12.11 14.61
C GLU A 137 25.52 -11.65 13.53
N ASN A 138 25.06 -11.45 12.29
CA ASN A 138 25.91 -11.01 11.16
C ASN A 138 25.88 -9.49 10.95
N LEU A 139 24.95 -8.78 11.58
CA LEU A 139 24.66 -7.36 11.31
C LEU A 139 25.90 -6.48 11.54
N ALA A 140 26.55 -6.59 12.69
CA ALA A 140 27.71 -5.77 13.03
C ALA A 140 28.90 -6.00 12.08
N THR A 141 29.08 -7.23 11.60
CA THR A 141 30.15 -7.57 10.64
C THR A 141 29.89 -6.93 9.28
N ILE A 142 28.65 -7.04 8.78
CA ILE A 142 28.25 -6.43 7.50
C ILE A 142 28.28 -4.89 7.62
N ALA A 143 27.83 -4.33 8.72
CA ALA A 143 27.86 -2.89 8.95
C ALA A 143 29.30 -2.33 8.90
N ARG A 144 30.25 -2.99 9.57
CA ARG A 144 31.68 -2.62 9.49
C ARG A 144 32.23 -2.70 8.06
N HIS A 145 31.85 -3.73 7.31
CA HIS A 145 32.25 -3.85 5.91
C HIS A 145 31.73 -2.69 5.07
N VAL A 146 30.44 -2.33 5.19
CA VAL A 146 29.83 -1.21 4.48
C VAL A 146 30.50 0.12 4.81
N MET A 147 30.87 0.33 6.07
CA MET A 147 31.51 1.57 6.50
C MET A 147 32.90 1.80 5.94
N ASN A 148 33.63 0.72 5.65
CA ASN A 148 34.95 0.79 5.04
C ASN A 148 34.91 0.84 3.51
N MET A 149 33.69 0.85 2.93
CA MET A 149 33.50 0.81 1.48
C MET A 149 33.31 2.24 0.94
N PRO A 150 34.20 2.75 0.08
CA PRO A 150 34.03 4.05 -0.55
C PRO A 150 32.80 4.05 -1.46
N GLY A 151 32.19 5.22 -1.70
CA GLY A 151 31.02 5.38 -2.56
C GLY A 151 29.68 5.11 -1.88
N VAL A 152 29.67 4.49 -0.70
CA VAL A 152 28.44 4.27 0.08
C VAL A 152 28.55 4.83 1.50
N ALA A 153 27.39 5.08 2.11
CA ALA A 153 27.32 5.52 3.51
C ALA A 153 26.23 4.73 4.24
N LEU A 154 26.58 4.11 5.36
CA LEU A 154 25.62 3.45 6.23
C LEU A 154 24.72 4.52 6.85
N LYS A 155 23.43 4.50 6.49
CA LYS A 155 22.40 5.45 6.98
C LYS A 155 21.60 4.91 8.13
N GLY A 156 21.48 3.60 8.24
CA GLY A 156 20.65 3.00 9.26
C GLY A 156 20.46 1.50 9.12
N ILE A 157 19.56 1.02 9.97
CA ILE A 157 19.02 -0.33 9.91
C ILE A 157 17.49 -0.27 9.89
N GLY A 158 16.86 -1.34 9.49
CA GLY A 158 15.41 -1.46 9.56
C GLY A 158 14.95 -2.90 9.42
N SER A 159 13.69 -3.16 9.73
CA SER A 159 13.12 -4.49 9.59
C SER A 159 11.77 -4.45 8.88
N ASN A 160 11.29 -5.62 8.45
CA ASN A 160 9.92 -5.85 8.01
C ASN A 160 9.20 -6.72 9.03
N PHE A 161 7.88 -6.53 9.12
CA PHE A 161 7.00 -7.30 9.99
C PHE A 161 5.68 -7.56 9.25
N ALA A 162 5.08 -8.72 9.51
CA ALA A 162 3.77 -9.13 9.01
C ALA A 162 3.60 -9.16 7.48
N CYS A 163 4.68 -9.10 6.71
CA CYS A 163 4.59 -9.12 5.24
C CYS A 163 4.45 -10.54 4.70
N LEU A 164 5.21 -11.50 5.25
CA LEU A 164 5.14 -12.92 4.92
C LEU A 164 4.57 -13.71 6.09
N SER A 165 5.08 -13.48 7.29
CA SER A 165 4.66 -14.21 8.51
C SER A 165 3.26 -13.86 8.99
N GLY A 166 2.71 -12.71 8.60
CA GLY A 166 1.44 -12.20 9.13
C GLY A 166 1.47 -11.79 10.61
N ILE A 167 2.65 -11.89 11.26
CA ILE A 167 2.80 -11.63 12.69
C ILE A 167 3.13 -10.16 12.92
N ALA A 168 2.21 -9.43 13.56
CA ALA A 168 2.42 -8.04 13.93
C ALA A 168 3.63 -7.88 14.86
N PRO A 169 4.38 -6.77 14.75
CA PRO A 169 5.45 -6.47 15.68
C PRO A 169 4.89 -6.16 17.07
N ASN A 170 5.67 -6.52 18.09
CA ASN A 170 5.37 -6.25 19.49
C ASN A 170 6.51 -5.46 20.15
N ALA A 171 6.30 -5.04 21.41
CA ALA A 171 7.28 -4.26 22.15
C ALA A 171 8.65 -4.97 22.27
N SER A 172 8.66 -6.28 22.44
CA SER A 172 9.91 -7.07 22.55
C SER A 172 10.71 -7.06 21.24
N LYS A 173 10.04 -7.28 20.09
CA LYS A 173 10.70 -7.23 18.78
C LYS A 173 11.27 -5.83 18.47
N MET A 174 10.53 -4.77 18.84
CA MET A 174 10.99 -3.40 18.62
C MET A 174 12.12 -3.01 19.57
N ALA A 175 12.10 -3.48 20.82
CA ALA A 175 13.22 -3.33 21.76
C ALA A 175 14.48 -4.04 21.21
N ALA A 176 14.36 -5.29 20.77
CA ALA A 176 15.47 -6.02 20.16
C ALA A 176 16.06 -5.30 18.92
N LEU A 177 15.24 -4.70 18.08
CA LEU A 177 15.74 -3.88 16.96
C LEU A 177 16.49 -2.62 17.45
N CYS A 178 16.05 -2.00 18.56
CA CYS A 178 16.75 -0.88 19.18
C CYS A 178 18.10 -1.31 19.78
N ASP A 179 18.16 -2.48 20.41
CA ASP A 179 19.40 -3.04 20.97
C ASP A 179 20.41 -3.34 19.86
N LEU A 180 19.96 -3.97 18.76
CA LEU A 180 20.79 -4.20 17.56
C LEU A 180 21.33 -2.89 16.95
N ALA A 181 20.53 -1.82 16.96
CA ALA A 181 21.01 -0.51 16.52
C ALA A 181 22.13 0.00 17.43
N THR A 182 22.00 -0.15 18.73
CA THR A 182 23.00 0.27 19.73
C THR A 182 24.27 -0.56 19.64
N GLU A 183 24.14 -1.87 19.50
CA GLU A 183 25.26 -2.79 19.32
C GLU A 183 26.03 -2.51 18.04
N THR A 184 25.29 -2.24 16.94
CA THR A 184 25.89 -1.90 15.64
C THR A 184 26.70 -0.61 15.73
N GLU A 185 26.21 0.42 16.42
CA GLU A 185 26.96 1.66 16.65
C GLU A 185 28.16 1.43 17.56
N GLY A 186 28.04 0.62 18.59
CA GLY A 186 29.16 0.26 19.45
C GLY A 186 30.28 -0.45 18.68
N ALA A 187 29.91 -1.27 17.70
CA ALA A 187 30.88 -1.99 16.86
C ALA A 187 31.48 -1.17 15.73
N CYS A 188 30.77 -0.16 15.22
CA CYS A 188 31.08 0.57 14.00
C CYS A 188 31.45 2.04 14.24
N GLY A 189 31.09 2.64 15.34
CA GLY A 189 31.38 4.02 15.75
C GLY A 189 30.41 5.09 15.27
N PRO A 190 29.81 5.08 14.07
CA PRO A 190 28.91 6.15 13.66
C PRO A 190 27.51 6.00 14.23
N PHE A 191 26.86 7.15 14.40
CA PHE A 191 25.45 7.23 14.77
C PHE A 191 24.56 6.88 13.57
N LEU A 192 23.71 5.86 13.71
CA LEU A 192 22.73 5.48 12.71
C LEU A 192 21.58 6.50 12.68
N LYS A 193 21.43 7.20 11.56
CA LYS A 193 20.39 8.23 11.39
C LYS A 193 18.97 7.64 11.33
N THR A 194 18.84 6.40 10.83
CA THR A 194 17.55 5.74 10.62
C THR A 194 17.51 4.41 11.34
N VAL A 195 16.53 4.25 12.21
CA VAL A 195 16.12 2.94 12.76
C VAL A 195 14.66 2.75 12.38
N SER A 196 14.43 1.96 11.30
CA SER A 196 13.11 1.86 10.71
C SER A 196 12.35 0.64 11.25
N GLY A 197 11.25 0.92 11.93
CA GLY A 197 10.40 -0.08 12.60
C GLY A 197 9.40 -0.79 11.68
N GLY A 198 9.62 -0.81 10.36
CA GLY A 198 8.76 -1.55 9.44
C GLY A 198 7.72 -0.71 8.70
N GLY A 199 6.62 -1.36 8.34
CA GLY A 199 5.54 -0.80 7.53
C GLY A 199 4.25 -0.52 8.30
N SER A 200 3.12 -0.53 7.58
CA SER A 200 1.79 -0.23 8.14
C SER A 200 1.38 -1.14 9.30
N ALA A 201 1.83 -2.39 9.33
CA ALA A 201 1.58 -3.32 10.43
C ALA A 201 2.19 -2.89 11.78
N SER A 202 3.16 -1.97 11.76
CA SER A 202 3.78 -1.42 12.96
C SER A 202 3.04 -0.22 13.55
N LEU A 203 2.05 0.29 12.84
CA LEU A 203 1.34 1.52 13.24
C LEU A 203 0.57 1.36 14.57
N PRO A 204 -0.17 0.26 14.83
CA PRO A 204 -0.83 0.07 16.12
C PRO A 204 0.16 0.07 17.30
N TRP A 205 1.31 -0.59 17.14
CA TRP A 205 2.38 -0.53 18.15
C TRP A 205 2.91 0.89 18.34
N ALA A 206 3.23 1.59 17.24
CA ALA A 206 3.82 2.93 17.30
C ALA A 206 2.88 3.98 17.92
N LEU A 207 1.57 3.81 17.76
CA LEU A 207 0.54 4.67 18.37
C LEU A 207 0.14 4.22 19.79
N GLY A 208 0.62 3.07 20.24
CA GLY A 208 0.42 2.60 21.61
C GLY A 208 1.15 3.41 22.65
N GLY A 209 0.94 3.07 23.93
CA GLY A 209 1.51 3.82 25.07
C GLY A 209 2.96 3.47 25.42
N GLN A 210 3.55 2.41 24.83
CA GLN A 210 4.91 1.94 25.13
C GLN A 210 5.98 2.83 24.51
N SER A 211 7.22 2.75 25.06
CA SER A 211 8.37 3.45 24.49
C SER A 211 8.63 3.01 23.05
N THR A 212 8.94 3.97 22.20
CA THR A 212 9.39 3.72 20.81
C THR A 212 10.90 3.49 20.73
N GLY A 213 11.62 3.71 21.83
CA GLY A 213 13.06 3.51 21.90
C GLY A 213 13.79 4.35 20.84
N ARG A 214 14.61 3.69 20.04
CA ARG A 214 15.38 4.28 18.94
C ARG A 214 14.65 4.29 17.59
N ILE A 215 13.46 3.67 17.52
CA ILE A 215 12.67 3.65 16.28
C ILE A 215 12.24 5.10 15.93
N ASN A 216 12.67 5.57 14.76
CA ASN A 216 12.45 6.93 14.31
C ASN A 216 11.91 7.05 12.88
N ASP A 217 11.63 5.92 12.21
CA ASP A 217 11.02 5.88 10.88
C ASP A 217 10.04 4.72 10.75
N LEU A 218 8.92 4.98 10.04
CA LEU A 218 8.00 3.95 9.53
C LEU A 218 7.73 4.20 8.05
N ARG A 219 7.68 3.10 7.27
CA ARG A 219 7.42 3.10 5.84
C ARG A 219 5.97 2.74 5.57
N LEU A 220 5.11 3.75 5.44
CA LEU A 220 3.66 3.57 5.38
C LEU A 220 3.13 3.63 3.94
N GLY A 221 2.44 2.58 3.54
CA GLY A 221 1.70 2.48 2.28
C GLY A 221 0.23 2.22 2.53
N GLU A 222 -0.12 1.00 2.91
CA GLU A 222 -1.50 0.53 3.05
C GLU A 222 -2.33 1.36 4.03
N ALA A 223 -1.79 1.71 5.20
CA ALA A 223 -2.48 2.55 6.16
C ALA A 223 -2.82 3.94 5.60
N ILE A 224 -1.95 4.52 4.77
CA ILE A 224 -2.20 5.81 4.11
C ILE A 224 -3.25 5.66 3.00
N LEU A 225 -3.10 4.63 2.17
CA LEU A 225 -3.92 4.45 0.96
C LEU A 225 -5.33 3.96 1.29
N LEU A 226 -5.46 3.02 2.23
CA LEU A 226 -6.71 2.34 2.54
C LEU A 226 -7.23 2.59 3.95
N GLY A 227 -6.47 3.29 4.81
CA GLY A 227 -6.91 3.65 6.16
C GLY A 227 -7.12 2.47 7.11
N VAL A 228 -6.50 1.33 6.83
CA VAL A 228 -6.69 0.08 7.59
C VAL A 228 -5.38 -0.44 8.18
N ASP A 229 -5.52 -1.20 9.26
CA ASP A 229 -4.46 -2.07 9.77
C ASP A 229 -4.36 -3.30 8.85
N PRO A 230 -3.19 -3.57 8.22
CA PRO A 230 -3.04 -4.70 7.31
C PRO A 230 -3.15 -6.08 7.98
N VAL A 231 -3.03 -6.17 9.31
CA VAL A 231 -3.10 -7.44 10.04
C VAL A 231 -4.54 -7.81 10.37
N THR A 232 -5.34 -6.85 10.85
CA THR A 232 -6.72 -7.10 11.27
C THR A 232 -7.76 -6.73 10.21
N GLY A 233 -7.42 -5.84 9.28
CA GLY A 233 -8.36 -5.25 8.33
C GLY A 233 -9.22 -4.13 8.93
N ASP A 234 -9.03 -3.82 10.21
CA ASP A 234 -9.81 -2.80 10.89
C ASP A 234 -9.44 -1.38 10.44
N GLN A 235 -10.42 -0.51 10.46
CA GLN A 235 -10.20 0.91 10.18
C GLN A 235 -9.36 1.56 11.28
N ILE A 236 -8.28 2.22 10.87
CA ILE A 236 -7.51 3.07 11.78
C ILE A 236 -8.30 4.34 12.06
N GLY A 237 -8.59 4.61 13.32
CA GLY A 237 -9.43 5.74 13.72
C GLY A 237 -8.96 7.08 13.13
N GLY A 238 -9.89 7.79 12.49
CA GLY A 238 -9.66 9.08 11.84
C GLY A 238 -9.10 8.98 10.41
N LEU A 239 -8.90 7.80 9.85
CA LEU A 239 -8.49 7.61 8.46
C LEU A 239 -9.67 7.23 7.56
N TYR A 240 -9.64 7.66 6.30
CA TYR A 240 -10.60 7.26 5.27
C TYR A 240 -10.21 5.90 4.68
N LYS A 241 -11.20 5.00 4.55
CA LYS A 241 -11.03 3.70 3.88
C LYS A 241 -11.40 3.72 2.40
N ASP A 242 -12.02 4.78 1.96
CA ASP A 242 -12.65 4.93 0.64
C ASP A 242 -11.94 5.98 -0.22
N ALA A 243 -10.61 6.08 -0.07
CA ALA A 243 -9.79 6.90 -0.96
C ALA A 243 -9.69 6.32 -2.38
N PHE A 244 -9.96 5.02 -2.53
CA PHE A 244 -10.00 4.32 -3.81
C PHE A 244 -11.35 3.62 -3.98
N THR A 245 -11.88 3.70 -5.20
CA THR A 245 -13.11 3.01 -5.60
C THR A 245 -12.92 2.43 -6.99
N LEU A 246 -13.10 1.11 -7.12
CA LEU A 246 -13.11 0.46 -8.42
C LEU A 246 -14.52 0.52 -8.99
N VAL A 247 -14.65 0.91 -10.26
CA VAL A 247 -15.93 1.07 -10.94
C VAL A 247 -15.96 0.20 -12.18
N ALA A 248 -16.98 -0.64 -12.29
CA ALA A 248 -17.20 -1.51 -13.43
C ALA A 248 -18.64 -1.41 -13.92
N GLU A 249 -18.86 -1.61 -15.21
CA GLU A 249 -20.17 -1.53 -15.85
C GLU A 249 -20.83 -2.90 -15.91
N VAL A 250 -22.14 -2.93 -15.69
CA VAL A 250 -22.98 -4.10 -15.94
C VAL A 250 -23.18 -4.26 -17.44
N ILE A 251 -22.71 -5.36 -17.98
CA ILE A 251 -22.81 -5.68 -19.42
C ILE A 251 -23.88 -6.71 -19.75
N GLU A 252 -24.36 -7.43 -18.74
CA GLU A 252 -25.49 -8.35 -18.89
C GLU A 252 -26.26 -8.43 -17.57
N THR A 253 -27.57 -8.48 -17.66
CA THR A 253 -28.47 -8.78 -16.56
C THR A 253 -29.48 -9.82 -17.01
N ASP A 254 -29.50 -11.00 -16.37
CA ASP A 254 -30.40 -12.08 -16.73
C ASP A 254 -30.70 -12.98 -15.52
N THR A 255 -31.82 -13.69 -15.57
CA THR A 255 -32.19 -14.69 -14.59
C THR A 255 -31.76 -16.06 -15.09
N LYS A 256 -30.75 -16.62 -14.46
CA LYS A 256 -30.13 -17.90 -14.87
C LYS A 256 -30.31 -18.98 -13.81
N PRO A 257 -30.31 -20.28 -14.22
CA PRO A 257 -30.34 -21.37 -13.26
C PRO A 257 -29.17 -21.29 -12.28
N VAL A 258 -29.43 -21.65 -11.03
CA VAL A 258 -28.36 -21.93 -10.07
C VAL A 258 -27.64 -23.21 -10.54
N PHE A 259 -26.31 -23.21 -10.55
CA PHE A 259 -25.55 -24.35 -11.05
C PHE A 259 -25.95 -25.66 -10.37
N PRO A 260 -26.17 -26.75 -11.13
CA PRO A 260 -26.36 -28.06 -10.53
C PRO A 260 -25.06 -28.54 -9.86
N PRO A 261 -25.13 -29.09 -8.64
CA PRO A 261 -23.93 -29.46 -7.86
C PRO A 261 -23.16 -30.68 -8.37
N ALA A 262 -23.67 -31.45 -9.33
CA ALA A 262 -23.28 -32.85 -9.45
C ALA A 262 -22.11 -33.18 -10.39
N ASN A 263 -21.64 -32.29 -11.27
CA ASN A 263 -20.61 -32.62 -12.25
C ASN A 263 -19.62 -31.45 -12.55
N PHE A 264 -19.34 -30.65 -11.58
CA PHE A 264 -18.44 -29.52 -11.77
C PHE A 264 -16.96 -29.95 -11.58
N VAL A 265 -16.20 -29.95 -12.67
CA VAL A 265 -14.73 -29.92 -12.60
C VAL A 265 -14.36 -28.47 -12.33
N ASP A 266 -13.70 -28.22 -11.20
CA ASP A 266 -13.22 -26.88 -10.82
C ASP A 266 -12.13 -26.44 -11.82
N PRO A 267 -12.42 -25.53 -12.76
CA PRO A 267 -11.38 -25.03 -13.65
C PRO A 267 -10.45 -24.14 -12.84
N VAL A 268 -9.16 -24.26 -13.05
CA VAL A 268 -8.06 -23.58 -12.34
C VAL A 268 -8.25 -22.06 -12.19
N LEU A 269 -9.15 -21.44 -12.96
CA LEU A 269 -9.39 -20.00 -13.02
C LEU A 269 -10.79 -19.56 -12.51
N VAL A 270 -11.63 -20.49 -12.04
CA VAL A 270 -13.00 -20.17 -11.60
C VAL A 270 -13.16 -20.48 -10.13
N ARG A 271 -13.20 -19.44 -9.29
CA ARG A 271 -13.61 -19.55 -7.89
C ARG A 271 -15.13 -19.38 -7.81
N LEU A 272 -15.85 -20.50 -7.82
CA LEU A 272 -17.30 -20.50 -7.60
C LEU A 272 -17.60 -20.58 -6.09
N ARG A 273 -18.42 -19.66 -5.58
CA ARG A 273 -19.13 -19.89 -4.33
C ARG A 273 -20.48 -20.54 -4.67
N LEU A 274 -20.68 -21.76 -4.19
CA LEU A 274 -21.95 -22.44 -4.28
C LEU A 274 -23.01 -21.61 -3.55
N VAL A 275 -24.02 -21.14 -4.27
CA VAL A 275 -25.21 -20.54 -3.67
C VAL A 275 -26.13 -21.73 -3.32
N PRO A 276 -26.45 -21.96 -2.02
CA PRO A 276 -27.33 -23.06 -1.66
C PRO A 276 -28.77 -22.68 -1.99
N ASN A 277 -29.22 -23.01 -3.19
CA ASN A 277 -30.65 -23.18 -3.50
C ASN A 277 -30.86 -23.70 -4.91
N SER A 278 -31.73 -24.71 -5.06
CA SER A 278 -32.28 -25.15 -6.33
C SER A 278 -33.23 -24.06 -6.85
N GLY A 279 -32.94 -23.46 -8.00
CA GLY A 279 -33.84 -22.42 -8.57
C GLY A 279 -33.10 -21.53 -9.57
N TYR A 280 -33.67 -20.39 -9.81
CA TYR A 280 -33.16 -19.32 -10.66
C TYR A 280 -32.69 -18.16 -9.79
N THR A 281 -31.62 -17.48 -10.20
CA THR A 281 -31.14 -16.25 -9.56
C THR A 281 -30.84 -15.19 -10.61
N THR A 282 -31.14 -13.95 -10.28
CA THR A 282 -30.72 -12.82 -11.13
C THR A 282 -29.23 -12.61 -11.01
N ARG A 283 -28.53 -12.71 -12.13
CA ARG A 283 -27.11 -12.49 -12.27
C ARG A 283 -26.83 -11.19 -12.99
N LEU A 284 -25.78 -10.53 -12.56
CA LEU A 284 -25.18 -9.38 -13.22
C LEU A 284 -23.79 -9.82 -13.67
N LEU A 285 -23.47 -9.56 -14.93
CA LEU A 285 -22.14 -9.73 -15.50
C LEU A 285 -21.50 -8.35 -15.63
N LEU A 286 -20.29 -8.20 -15.08
CA LEU A 286 -19.58 -6.94 -15.11
C LEU A 286 -18.32 -7.06 -15.96
N ALA A 287 -17.98 -6.00 -16.68
CA ALA A 287 -16.79 -5.88 -17.53
C ALA A 287 -15.52 -5.66 -16.70
N ILE A 288 -15.18 -6.63 -15.86
CA ILE A 288 -13.96 -6.66 -15.04
C ILE A 288 -13.70 -8.09 -14.60
N GLY A 289 -12.45 -8.53 -14.61
CA GLY A 289 -12.09 -9.90 -14.25
C GLY A 289 -10.72 -10.02 -13.58
N HIS A 290 -10.16 -11.23 -13.63
CA HIS A 290 -8.86 -11.53 -13.04
C HIS A 290 -7.69 -10.80 -13.71
N GLN A 291 -7.83 -10.35 -14.97
CA GLN A 291 -6.79 -9.55 -15.64
C GLN A 291 -6.74 -8.12 -15.09
N ASP A 292 -7.84 -7.64 -14.53
CA ASP A 292 -8.01 -6.26 -14.10
C ASP A 292 -7.70 -6.06 -12.62
N THR A 293 -8.07 -7.04 -11.79
CA THR A 293 -7.92 -6.92 -10.33
C THR A 293 -7.94 -8.28 -9.63
N ASP A 294 -7.55 -8.29 -8.35
CA ASP A 294 -7.85 -9.43 -7.47
C ASP A 294 -9.31 -9.34 -7.03
N VAL A 295 -10.18 -10.07 -7.74
CA VAL A 295 -11.62 -10.07 -7.49
C VAL A 295 -12.01 -10.51 -6.08
N SER A 296 -11.14 -11.28 -5.40
CA SER A 296 -11.37 -11.70 -4.01
C SER A 296 -11.22 -10.55 -3.01
N GLY A 297 -10.55 -9.49 -3.42
CA GLY A 297 -10.36 -8.26 -2.65
C GLY A 297 -11.44 -7.21 -2.84
N LEU A 298 -12.49 -7.50 -3.61
CA LEU A 298 -13.62 -6.59 -3.82
C LEU A 298 -14.68 -6.77 -2.74
N SER A 299 -15.08 -5.66 -2.11
CA SER A 299 -16.23 -5.66 -1.19
C SER A 299 -17.53 -5.53 -2.00
N MET A 300 -18.38 -6.56 -1.92
CA MET A 300 -19.67 -6.55 -2.63
C MET A 300 -20.61 -5.50 -2.05
N PRO A 301 -21.27 -4.69 -2.90
CA PRO A 301 -22.31 -3.78 -2.45
C PRO A 301 -23.46 -4.52 -1.77
N SER A 302 -24.14 -3.85 -0.84
CA SER A 302 -25.28 -4.44 -0.09
C SER A 302 -26.35 -5.01 -1.02
N GLY A 303 -26.78 -6.24 -0.76
CA GLY A 303 -27.78 -6.95 -1.57
C GLY A 303 -27.20 -7.66 -2.81
N HIS A 304 -25.87 -7.71 -2.91
CA HIS A 304 -25.16 -8.41 -3.98
C HIS A 304 -24.21 -9.44 -3.37
N SER A 305 -24.03 -10.55 -4.05
CA SER A 305 -23.12 -11.62 -3.62
C SER A 305 -22.26 -12.10 -4.78
N PHE A 306 -21.00 -12.36 -4.49
CA PHE A 306 -20.05 -12.93 -5.45
C PHE A 306 -20.47 -14.34 -5.87
N VAL A 307 -20.51 -14.62 -7.17
CA VAL A 307 -20.77 -15.92 -7.75
C VAL A 307 -19.49 -16.53 -8.30
N GLY A 308 -18.75 -15.77 -9.08
CA GLY A 308 -17.51 -16.22 -9.71
C GLY A 308 -16.85 -15.13 -10.54
N ALA A 309 -15.68 -15.42 -11.08
CA ALA A 309 -15.01 -14.54 -12.03
C ALA A 309 -14.25 -15.36 -13.06
N THR A 310 -14.06 -14.77 -14.24
CA THR A 310 -13.20 -15.28 -15.31
C THR A 310 -12.05 -14.30 -15.54
N SER A 311 -11.27 -14.50 -16.61
CA SER A 311 -10.26 -13.51 -17.02
C SER A 311 -10.84 -12.10 -17.12
N ASP A 312 -12.03 -11.95 -17.73
CA ASP A 312 -12.58 -10.65 -18.18
C ASP A 312 -13.93 -10.30 -17.54
N HIS A 313 -14.53 -11.21 -16.76
CA HIS A 313 -15.87 -11.01 -16.22
C HIS A 313 -15.94 -11.30 -14.73
N LEU A 314 -16.65 -10.42 -14.01
CA LEU A 314 -17.10 -10.65 -12.64
C LEU A 314 -18.59 -10.99 -12.68
N ILE A 315 -18.97 -12.11 -12.10
CA ILE A 315 -20.35 -12.58 -11.99
C ILE A 315 -20.81 -12.40 -10.54
N ILE A 316 -21.89 -11.66 -10.37
CA ILE A 316 -22.53 -11.49 -9.07
C ILE A 316 -24.01 -11.83 -9.16
N CYS A 317 -24.63 -12.25 -8.07
CA CYS A 317 -26.06 -12.33 -7.96
C CYS A 317 -26.63 -11.19 -7.12
N THR A 318 -27.89 -10.83 -7.39
CA THR A 318 -28.59 -9.80 -6.65
C THR A 318 -29.90 -10.34 -6.10
N ASN A 319 -30.22 -9.95 -4.87
CA ASN A 319 -31.55 -10.14 -4.26
C ASN A 319 -32.40 -8.85 -4.31
N ARG A 320 -31.95 -7.85 -5.09
CA ARG A 320 -32.64 -6.60 -5.36
C ARG A 320 -33.19 -6.60 -6.78
N SER A 321 -33.86 -5.52 -7.16
CA SER A 321 -34.27 -5.30 -8.55
C SER A 321 -33.07 -5.40 -9.49
N PRO A 322 -33.22 -6.06 -10.66
CA PRO A 322 -32.17 -6.15 -11.66
C PRO A 322 -31.64 -4.75 -12.05
N LEU A 323 -30.33 -4.63 -12.17
CA LEU A 323 -29.70 -3.40 -12.66
C LEU A 323 -29.67 -3.42 -14.20
N PRO A 324 -30.06 -2.34 -14.87
CA PRO A 324 -29.95 -2.23 -16.33
C PRO A 324 -28.48 -2.37 -16.79
N VAL A 325 -28.29 -2.92 -17.99
CA VAL A 325 -27.03 -2.85 -18.72
C VAL A 325 -26.60 -1.38 -18.87
N GLY A 326 -25.31 -1.11 -18.70
CA GLY A 326 -24.77 0.26 -18.67
C GLY A 326 -24.72 0.86 -17.24
N THR A 327 -25.28 0.19 -16.23
CA THR A 327 -25.19 0.66 -14.84
C THR A 327 -23.77 0.49 -14.30
N GLU A 328 -23.22 1.55 -13.73
CA GLU A 328 -21.92 1.51 -13.04
C GLU A 328 -22.08 0.95 -11.61
N MET A 329 -21.33 -0.08 -11.29
CA MET A 329 -21.20 -0.61 -9.93
C MET A 329 -19.87 -0.18 -9.31
N ARG A 330 -19.89 0.09 -8.01
CA ARG A 330 -18.77 0.66 -7.25
C ARG A 330 -18.35 -0.30 -6.15
N PHE A 331 -17.05 -0.59 -6.08
CA PHE A 331 -16.47 -1.55 -5.13
C PHE A 331 -15.43 -0.87 -4.25
N GLN A 332 -15.51 -1.09 -2.94
CA GLN A 332 -14.36 -0.91 -2.07
C GLN A 332 -13.38 -2.06 -2.30
N ILE A 333 -12.11 -1.79 -2.16
CA ILE A 333 -11.04 -2.71 -2.52
C ILE A 333 -10.04 -2.87 -1.36
N ASN A 334 -9.50 -4.07 -1.22
CA ASN A 334 -8.38 -4.32 -0.33
C ASN A 334 -7.03 -4.02 -1.00
N TYR A 335 -5.93 -4.26 -0.29
CA TYR A 335 -4.59 -3.96 -0.80
C TYR A 335 -4.21 -4.75 -2.05
N SER A 336 -4.59 -6.04 -2.11
CA SER A 336 -4.32 -6.89 -3.28
C SER A 336 -5.08 -6.39 -4.52
N ALA A 337 -6.37 -6.11 -4.37
CA ALA A 337 -7.19 -5.58 -5.46
C ALA A 337 -6.69 -4.19 -5.92
N LEU A 338 -6.31 -3.31 -4.99
CA LEU A 338 -5.69 -2.01 -5.32
C LEU A 338 -4.43 -2.19 -6.17
N MET A 339 -3.52 -3.04 -5.71
CA MET A 339 -2.23 -3.25 -6.37
C MET A 339 -2.39 -3.78 -7.80
N HIS A 340 -3.32 -4.74 -8.01
CA HIS A 340 -3.61 -5.28 -9.34
C HIS A 340 -4.29 -4.24 -10.22
N ALA A 341 -5.33 -3.56 -9.73
CA ALA A 341 -6.05 -2.56 -10.51
C ALA A 341 -5.16 -1.38 -10.95
N MET A 342 -4.25 -0.93 -10.08
CA MET A 342 -3.31 0.14 -10.44
C MET A 342 -2.22 -0.31 -11.43
N ALA A 343 -1.99 -1.61 -11.57
CA ALA A 343 -1.02 -2.19 -12.50
C ALA A 343 -1.65 -2.65 -13.82
N ALA A 344 -2.98 -2.83 -13.86
CA ALA A 344 -3.69 -3.29 -15.04
C ALA A 344 -3.72 -2.21 -16.14
N PRO A 345 -3.36 -2.55 -17.39
CA PRO A 345 -3.26 -1.57 -18.47
C PRO A 345 -4.62 -1.00 -18.90
N ASP A 346 -5.69 -1.78 -18.74
CA ASP A 346 -7.03 -1.43 -19.21
C ASP A 346 -7.91 -0.77 -18.12
N ILE A 347 -7.36 -0.58 -16.91
CA ILE A 347 -8.01 0.18 -15.84
C ILE A 347 -7.58 1.64 -15.89
N GLU A 348 -8.51 2.52 -16.28
CA GLU A 348 -8.26 3.97 -16.27
C GLU A 348 -8.14 4.50 -14.82
N THR A 349 -7.09 5.24 -14.51
CA THR A 349 -6.97 5.95 -13.23
C THR A 349 -7.60 7.34 -13.32
N LYS A 350 -8.72 7.53 -12.63
CA LYS A 350 -9.43 8.81 -12.57
C LYS A 350 -9.19 9.51 -11.24
N LEU A 351 -8.48 10.62 -11.28
CA LEU A 351 -8.28 11.46 -10.11
C LEU A 351 -9.54 12.29 -9.82
N LEU A 352 -10.03 12.22 -8.60
CA LEU A 352 -11.10 13.10 -8.13
C LEU A 352 -10.46 14.41 -7.67
N SER A 353 -10.88 15.52 -8.29
CA SER A 353 -10.48 16.87 -7.85
C SER A 353 -11.12 17.20 -6.50
N ASP A 354 -10.45 18.02 -5.70
CA ASP A 354 -11.02 18.63 -4.49
C ASP A 354 -12.39 19.27 -4.82
N ARG A 355 -13.46 18.50 -4.66
CA ARG A 355 -14.77 19.10 -4.49
C ARG A 355 -14.77 19.60 -3.06
N SER A 356 -14.52 20.89 -2.85
CA SER A 356 -14.93 21.56 -1.62
C SER A 356 -16.32 21.03 -1.24
N PRO A 357 -16.57 20.59 -0.01
CA PRO A 357 -17.89 20.15 0.38
C PRO A 357 -18.83 21.30 0.05
N LYS A 358 -19.71 21.10 -0.94
CA LYS A 358 -20.87 21.98 -1.11
C LYS A 358 -21.58 21.88 0.24
N LEU A 359 -21.51 22.95 1.03
CA LEU A 359 -22.39 23.14 2.16
C LEU A 359 -23.79 22.74 1.70
N LEU A 360 -24.31 21.63 2.22
CA LEU A 360 -25.72 21.38 2.21
C LEU A 360 -26.35 22.55 2.96
N ARG A 361 -26.76 23.58 2.23
CA ARG A 361 -27.66 24.60 2.77
C ARG A 361 -28.90 23.83 3.16
N ASN A 362 -29.07 23.60 4.45
CA ASN A 362 -30.32 23.21 5.05
C ASN A 362 -31.38 24.17 4.51
N ILE A 363 -32.29 23.63 3.69
CA ILE A 363 -33.58 24.25 3.46
C ILE A 363 -34.35 23.97 4.75
N GLN A 364 -34.15 24.81 5.76
CA GLN A 364 -35.14 25.00 6.82
C GLN A 364 -36.26 25.80 6.17
N GLY A 365 -37.24 25.07 5.69
CA GLY A 365 -38.53 25.64 5.37
C GLY A 365 -39.16 26.19 6.65
N THR A 366 -39.27 27.49 6.70
CA THR A 366 -40.08 28.21 7.66
C THR A 366 -41.50 27.69 7.64
N SER A 367 -41.89 27.01 8.73
CA SER A 367 -43.30 26.82 9.09
C SER A 367 -43.62 27.89 10.13
N GLN A 368 -44.07 29.04 9.70
CA GLN A 368 -44.87 29.98 10.52
C GLN A 368 -46.16 30.23 9.78
N ASP A 369 -47.20 30.26 10.58
CA ASP A 369 -48.61 30.61 10.34
C ASP A 369 -49.56 29.42 10.17
N LEU A 370 -50.14 29.11 11.30
CA LEU A 370 -51.62 29.05 11.47
C LEU A 370 -51.94 28.80 12.94
N ALA A 371 -52.01 29.89 13.70
CA ALA A 371 -52.84 30.02 14.90
C ALA A 371 -53.90 31.04 14.57
N LEU A 372 -55.16 30.69 14.91
CA LEU A 372 -56.39 31.46 15.09
C LEU A 372 -57.54 30.91 14.21
N VAL A 373 -58.37 30.15 14.75
CA VAL A 373 -59.69 30.33 15.39
C VAL A 373 -60.12 28.97 15.95
#